data_80a4d0e8e6a97aa9ec135f1eec423bf4
#
_entry.id   80a4d0e8e6a97aa9ec135f1eec423bf4
#
_cell.length_a   1.000
_cell.length_b   1.000
_cell.length_c   1.000
_cell.angle_alpha   90.00
_cell.angle_beta   90.00
_cell.angle_gamma   90.00
#
_symmetry.space_group_name_H-M   'P 1'
#
loop_
_entity.id
_entity.type
_entity.pdbx_description
1 polymer ?
#
loop_
_entity_poly.entity_id
_entity_poly.type
_entity_poly.pdbx_seq_one_letter_code
_entity_poly.pdbx_strand_id
1 'polypeptide(L)'
;MADAYLLDSCTIIAALRGEPAALLNRLVTIAPNRLHLSGIVLAELATGAEKSPDRARKRKALAELTDGMVPLPFAAMDAHAYGRIRAALERKGAVIGPLDLLIAAQAVARDLVLVSDNLREFRRVHGLRCENWMRGK
;
A
#
# COMPACT_ATOMS: atom_id res chain seq x y z
N MET A 1 -10.27 -10.24 16.23
CA MET A 1 -10.70 -9.97 14.86
C MET A 1 -9.50 -10.03 13.93
N ALA A 2 -9.73 -10.48 12.72
CA ALA A 2 -8.65 -10.58 11.74
C ALA A 2 -8.24 -9.20 11.24
N ASP A 3 -6.95 -9.00 11.04
CA ASP A 3 -6.43 -7.77 10.46
C ASP A 3 -6.88 -7.58 9.02
N ALA A 4 -6.98 -6.34 8.61
CA ALA A 4 -7.10 -5.94 7.21
C ALA A 4 -5.84 -5.18 6.81
N TYR A 5 -5.51 -5.24 5.53
CA TYR A 5 -4.22 -4.81 5.03
C TYR A 5 -4.36 -3.79 3.92
N LEU A 6 -3.40 -2.88 3.87
CA LEU A 6 -3.24 -1.93 2.77
C LEU A 6 -1.90 -2.24 2.09
N LEU A 7 -1.95 -2.66 0.84
CA LEU A 7 -0.74 -2.98 0.08
C LEU A 7 -0.22 -1.72 -0.61
N ASP A 8 1.08 -1.44 -0.46
CA ASP A 8 1.66 -0.31 -1.19
C ASP A 8 1.99 -0.70 -2.63
N SER A 9 2.42 0.27 -3.43
CA SER A 9 2.68 0.05 -4.85
C SER A 9 3.79 -0.95 -5.10
N CYS A 10 4.88 -0.93 -4.34
CA CYS A 10 5.99 -1.88 -4.55
C CYS A 10 5.56 -3.32 -4.28
N THR A 11 4.71 -3.54 -3.30
CA THR A 11 4.17 -4.88 -3.01
C THR A 11 3.30 -5.39 -4.15
N ILE A 12 2.42 -4.53 -4.69
CA ILE A 12 1.56 -4.91 -5.82
C ILE A 12 2.39 -5.15 -7.07
N ILE A 13 3.40 -4.31 -7.34
CA ILE A 13 4.31 -4.51 -8.48
C ILE A 13 5.01 -5.87 -8.39
N ALA A 14 5.51 -6.23 -7.21
CA ALA A 14 6.14 -7.52 -7.00
C ALA A 14 5.17 -8.67 -7.26
N ALA A 15 3.94 -8.56 -6.77
CA ALA A 15 2.91 -9.57 -7.01
C ALA A 15 2.60 -9.71 -8.51
N LEU A 16 2.56 -8.60 -9.25
CA LEU A 16 2.36 -8.61 -10.70
C LEU A 16 3.51 -9.31 -11.44
N ARG A 17 4.73 -9.21 -10.90
CA ARG A 17 5.90 -9.92 -11.45
C ARG A 17 5.90 -11.40 -11.10
N GLY A 18 5.08 -11.82 -10.15
CA GLY A 18 5.01 -13.21 -9.71
C GLY A 18 6.13 -13.61 -8.77
N GLU A 19 6.75 -12.67 -8.07
CA GLU A 19 7.85 -12.95 -7.14
C GLU A 19 7.95 -11.88 -6.04
N PRO A 20 8.53 -12.18 -4.87
CA PRO A 20 9.08 -13.49 -4.49
C PRO A 20 7.96 -14.48 -4.06
N ALA A 21 8.31 -15.75 -3.99
CA ALA A 21 7.36 -16.79 -3.59
C ALA A 21 6.74 -16.53 -2.22
N ALA A 22 7.51 -15.98 -1.28
CA ALA A 22 7.01 -15.65 0.06
C ALA A 22 5.81 -14.72 0.01
N LEU A 23 5.87 -13.69 -0.86
CA LEU A 23 4.77 -12.75 -1.06
C LEU A 23 3.53 -13.45 -1.62
N LEU A 24 3.72 -14.24 -2.68
CA LEU A 24 2.62 -14.93 -3.34
C LEU A 24 1.94 -15.92 -2.39
N ASN A 25 2.72 -16.65 -1.62
CA ASN A 25 2.22 -17.60 -0.63
C ASN A 25 1.39 -16.87 0.43
N ARG A 26 1.82 -15.71 0.85
CA ARG A 26 1.09 -14.92 1.84
C ARG A 26 -0.23 -14.40 1.26
N LEU A 27 -0.20 -13.87 0.04
CA LEU A 27 -1.39 -13.32 -0.61
C LEU A 27 -2.52 -14.33 -0.76
N VAL A 28 -2.19 -15.56 -1.14
CA VAL A 28 -3.23 -16.60 -1.34
C VAL A 28 -3.90 -17.02 -0.05
N THR A 29 -3.30 -16.73 1.11
CA THR A 29 -3.89 -17.05 2.42
C THR A 29 -4.84 -15.97 2.93
N ILE A 30 -4.86 -14.81 2.29
CA ILE A 30 -5.67 -13.66 2.75
C ILE A 30 -6.88 -13.50 1.84
N ALA A 31 -8.07 -13.44 2.43
CA ALA A 31 -9.29 -13.20 1.65
C ALA A 31 -9.22 -11.81 0.99
N PRO A 32 -9.63 -11.68 -0.28
CA PRO A 32 -9.55 -10.39 -0.99
C PRO A 32 -10.26 -9.23 -0.27
N ASN A 33 -11.33 -9.50 0.46
CA ASN A 33 -12.07 -8.47 1.20
C ASN A 33 -11.31 -7.96 2.43
N ARG A 34 -10.16 -8.53 2.74
CA ARG A 34 -9.25 -8.04 3.77
C ARG A 34 -8.07 -7.27 3.19
N LEU A 35 -8.00 -7.16 1.87
CA LEU A 35 -6.96 -6.40 1.16
C LEU A 35 -7.58 -5.12 0.63
N HIS A 36 -6.97 -3.99 0.96
CA HIS A 36 -7.45 -2.67 0.53
C HIS A 36 -6.54 -2.13 -0.57
N LEU A 37 -7.18 -1.54 -1.59
CA LEU A 37 -6.50 -0.90 -2.70
C LEU A 37 -6.72 0.61 -2.60
N SER A 38 -5.67 1.33 -2.21
CA SER A 38 -5.72 2.79 -2.14
C SER A 38 -5.82 3.40 -3.53
N GLY A 39 -6.66 4.42 -3.70
CA GLY A 39 -6.70 5.20 -4.92
C GLY A 39 -5.36 5.86 -5.23
N ILE A 40 -4.57 6.20 -4.20
CA ILE A 40 -3.22 6.76 -4.36
C ILE A 40 -2.30 5.72 -4.99
N VAL A 41 -2.30 4.50 -4.47
CA VAL A 41 -1.50 3.39 -5.00
C VAL A 41 -1.96 3.05 -6.42
N LEU A 42 -3.27 3.00 -6.65
CA LEU A 42 -3.81 2.72 -7.97
C LEU A 42 -3.37 3.77 -9.00
N ALA A 43 -3.33 5.04 -8.61
CA ALA A 43 -2.86 6.12 -9.48
C ALA A 43 -1.40 5.90 -9.91
N GLU A 44 -0.54 5.50 -8.98
CA GLU A 44 0.85 5.18 -9.30
C GLU A 44 0.95 4.00 -10.27
N LEU A 45 0.18 2.94 -10.01
CA LEU A 45 0.19 1.73 -10.84
C LEU A 45 -0.38 2.00 -12.23
N ALA A 46 -1.45 2.80 -12.30
CA ALA A 46 -2.06 3.20 -13.56
C ALA A 46 -1.08 4.02 -14.41
N THR A 47 -0.32 4.92 -13.78
CA THR A 47 0.72 5.68 -14.46
C THR A 47 1.78 4.76 -15.05
N GLY A 48 2.24 3.79 -14.28
CA GLY A 48 3.22 2.80 -14.75
C GLY A 48 2.70 2.01 -15.95
N ALA A 49 1.43 1.60 -15.90
CA ALA A 49 0.81 0.87 -17.02
C ALA A 49 0.72 1.73 -18.28
N GLU A 50 0.34 3.01 -18.14
CA GLU A 50 0.23 3.93 -19.28
C GLU A 50 1.57 4.20 -19.95
N LYS A 51 2.65 4.18 -19.20
CA LYS A 51 4.01 4.38 -19.72
C LYS A 51 4.58 3.12 -20.36
N SER A 52 3.97 1.98 -20.15
CA SER A 52 4.45 0.70 -20.67
C SER A 52 4.13 0.56 -22.17
N PRO A 53 5.02 -0.04 -22.97
CA PRO A 53 4.66 -0.40 -24.36
C PRO A 53 3.52 -1.42 -24.43
N ASP A 54 3.30 -2.19 -23.37
CA ASP A 54 2.25 -3.21 -23.29
C ASP A 54 1.09 -2.75 -22.41
N ARG A 55 0.56 -1.53 -22.62
CA ARG A 55 -0.48 -0.94 -21.77
C ARG A 55 -1.68 -1.86 -21.51
N ALA A 56 -2.24 -2.41 -22.57
CA ALA A 56 -3.44 -3.25 -22.44
C ALA A 56 -3.20 -4.46 -21.56
N ARG A 57 -2.05 -5.11 -21.73
CA ARG A 57 -1.68 -6.28 -20.93
C ARG A 57 -1.44 -5.90 -19.46
N LYS A 58 -0.78 -4.77 -19.24
CA LYS A 58 -0.51 -4.28 -17.88
C LYS A 58 -1.80 -3.89 -17.16
N ARG A 59 -2.71 -3.21 -17.84
CA ARG A 59 -4.02 -2.87 -17.28
C ARG A 59 -4.81 -4.11 -16.91
N LYS A 60 -4.80 -5.12 -17.78
CA LYS A 60 -5.52 -6.37 -17.55
C LYS A 60 -4.95 -7.10 -16.34
N ALA A 61 -3.63 -7.23 -16.26
CA ALA A 61 -2.97 -7.90 -15.15
C ALA A 61 -3.27 -7.18 -13.81
N LEU A 62 -3.24 -5.86 -13.80
CA LEU A 62 -3.58 -5.07 -12.62
C LEU A 62 -5.03 -5.29 -12.20
N ALA A 63 -5.95 -5.27 -13.15
CA ALA A 63 -7.37 -5.48 -12.88
C ALA A 63 -7.61 -6.89 -12.29
N GLU A 64 -6.96 -7.91 -12.84
CA GLU A 64 -7.10 -9.28 -12.36
C GLU A 64 -6.54 -9.45 -10.95
N LEU A 65 -5.36 -8.89 -10.67
CA LEU A 65 -4.74 -8.99 -9.34
C LEU A 65 -5.59 -8.30 -8.28
N THR A 66 -6.15 -7.14 -8.60
CA THR A 66 -6.89 -6.32 -7.62
C THR A 66 -8.38 -6.66 -7.54
N ASP A 67 -8.82 -7.62 -8.33
CA ASP A 67 -10.23 -8.04 -8.32
C ASP A 67 -10.62 -8.54 -6.93
N GLY A 68 -11.74 -8.03 -6.42
CA GLY A 68 -12.22 -8.39 -5.09
C GLY A 68 -11.57 -7.64 -3.93
N MET A 69 -10.53 -6.84 -4.18
CA MET A 69 -9.96 -5.97 -3.15
C MET A 69 -10.91 -4.82 -2.84
N VAL A 70 -10.83 -4.30 -1.61
CA VAL A 70 -11.68 -3.20 -1.16
C VAL A 70 -11.10 -1.87 -1.62
N PRO A 71 -11.82 -1.08 -2.44
CA PRO A 71 -11.35 0.24 -2.84
C PRO A 71 -11.23 1.16 -1.63
N LEU A 72 -10.19 1.98 -1.59
CA LEU A 72 -9.93 2.88 -0.47
C LEU A 72 -9.71 4.31 -1.00
N PRO A 73 -10.78 5.12 -1.11
CA PRO A 73 -10.63 6.52 -1.48
C PRO A 73 -10.01 7.33 -0.34
N PHE A 74 -9.36 8.43 -0.70
CA PHE A 74 -8.78 9.33 0.30
C PHE A 74 -9.88 10.29 0.78
N ALA A 75 -10.27 10.17 2.04
CA ALA A 75 -11.39 10.90 2.62
C ALA A 75 -10.92 11.87 3.72
N ALA A 76 -11.86 12.61 4.31
CA ALA A 76 -11.53 13.61 5.33
C ALA A 76 -10.78 13.01 6.52
N MET A 77 -11.15 11.83 6.99
CA MET A 77 -10.46 11.19 8.11
C MET A 77 -8.99 10.90 7.77
N ASP A 78 -8.71 10.56 6.53
CA ASP A 78 -7.34 10.32 6.06
C ASP A 78 -6.55 11.63 6.03
N ALA A 79 -7.20 12.72 5.59
CA ALA A 79 -6.59 14.04 5.54
C ALA A 79 -6.23 14.55 6.94
N HIS A 80 -7.07 14.33 7.93
CA HIS A 80 -6.77 14.72 9.30
C HIS A 80 -5.61 13.90 9.88
N ALA A 81 -5.58 12.60 9.63
CA ALA A 81 -4.45 11.76 10.02
C ALA A 81 -3.16 12.23 9.34
N TYR A 82 -3.23 12.54 8.06
CA TYR A 82 -2.11 13.09 7.29
C TYR A 82 -1.53 14.33 7.96
N GLY A 83 -2.39 15.27 8.33
CA GLY A 83 -1.95 16.52 8.99
C GLY A 83 -1.19 16.25 10.28
N ARG A 84 -1.72 15.36 11.13
CA ARG A 84 -1.06 15.00 12.39
C ARG A 84 0.28 14.32 12.17
N ILE A 85 0.33 13.36 11.26
CA ILE A 85 1.54 12.59 10.97
C ILE A 85 2.62 13.49 10.36
N ARG A 86 2.26 14.27 9.35
CA ARG A 86 3.21 15.16 8.67
C ARG A 86 3.79 16.18 9.64
N ALA A 87 2.95 16.82 10.45
CA ALA A 87 3.43 17.80 11.42
C ALA A 87 4.41 17.19 12.42
N ALA A 88 4.13 15.97 12.89
CA ALA A 88 5.03 15.26 13.81
C ALA A 88 6.36 14.92 13.15
N LEU A 89 6.34 14.45 11.90
CA LEU A 89 7.56 14.10 11.18
C LEU A 89 8.40 15.34 10.85
N GLU A 90 7.76 16.44 10.49
CA GLU A 90 8.46 17.70 10.23
C GLU A 90 9.15 18.21 11.48
N ARG A 91 8.51 18.13 12.64
CA ARG A 91 9.13 18.53 13.92
C ARG A 91 10.37 17.70 14.25
N LYS A 92 10.39 16.44 13.82
CA LYS A 92 11.55 15.55 14.04
C LYS A 92 12.59 15.63 12.94
N GLY A 93 12.32 16.37 11.85
CA GLY A 93 13.19 16.39 10.68
C GLY A 93 13.27 15.03 9.98
N ALA A 94 12.18 14.26 10.01
CA ALA A 94 12.16 12.86 9.55
C ALA A 94 11.05 12.60 8.53
N VAL A 95 10.79 13.57 7.66
CA VAL A 95 9.73 13.48 6.63
C VAL A 95 10.03 12.33 5.66
N ILE A 96 8.98 11.63 5.26
CA ILE A 96 9.03 10.58 4.25
C ILE A 96 8.47 11.08 2.92
N GLY A 97 8.58 10.29 1.85
CA GLY A 97 8.07 10.67 0.54
C GLY A 97 6.58 11.06 0.57
N PRO A 98 6.15 12.02 -0.27
CA PRO A 98 4.79 12.55 -0.20
C PRO A 98 3.69 11.50 -0.46
N LEU A 99 3.87 10.61 -1.41
CA LEU A 99 2.89 9.56 -1.68
C LEU A 99 2.86 8.54 -0.54
N ASP A 100 4.02 8.18 -0.02
CA ASP A 100 4.12 7.27 1.13
C ASP A 100 3.42 7.85 2.36
N LEU A 101 3.54 9.18 2.53
CA LEU A 101 2.88 9.87 3.64
C LEU A 101 1.36 9.79 3.53
N LEU A 102 0.81 9.93 2.32
CA LEU A 102 -0.62 9.80 2.08
C LEU A 102 -1.11 8.37 2.39
N ILE A 103 -0.35 7.38 1.95
CA ILE A 103 -0.69 5.96 2.17
C ILE A 103 -0.61 5.62 3.66
N ALA A 104 0.42 6.10 4.34
CA ALA A 104 0.56 5.91 5.79
C ALA A 104 -0.63 6.51 6.55
N ALA A 105 -1.08 7.69 6.14
CA ALA A 105 -2.23 8.36 6.74
C ALA A 105 -3.50 7.52 6.61
N GLN A 106 -3.73 6.92 5.43
CA GLN A 106 -4.87 6.04 5.22
C GLN A 106 -4.82 4.81 6.15
N ALA A 107 -3.64 4.20 6.26
CA ALA A 107 -3.49 3.02 7.11
C ALA A 107 -3.74 3.35 8.58
N VAL A 108 -3.22 4.47 9.07
CA VAL A 108 -3.42 4.89 10.46
C VAL A 108 -4.89 5.24 10.71
N ALA A 109 -5.50 6.03 9.82
CA ALA A 109 -6.88 6.48 9.99
C ALA A 109 -7.86 5.31 10.04
N ARG A 110 -7.57 4.24 9.34
CA ARG A 110 -8.48 3.09 9.19
C ARG A 110 -8.02 1.84 9.92
N ASP A 111 -6.97 1.96 10.70
CA ASP A 111 -6.39 0.85 11.47
C ASP A 111 -6.05 -0.36 10.58
N LEU A 112 -5.46 -0.08 9.43
CA LEU A 112 -5.00 -1.11 8.51
C LEU A 112 -3.51 -1.40 8.74
N VAL A 113 -3.10 -2.64 8.51
CA VAL A 113 -1.68 -3.00 8.48
C VAL A 113 -1.14 -2.65 7.11
N LEU A 114 -0.17 -1.77 7.05
CA LEU A 114 0.49 -1.41 5.79
C LEU A 114 1.49 -2.49 5.41
N VAL A 115 1.38 -3.00 4.20
CA VAL A 115 2.31 -4.01 3.68
C VAL A 115 3.24 -3.35 2.68
N SER A 116 4.53 -3.32 3.00
CA SER A 116 5.55 -2.63 2.21
C SER A 116 6.91 -3.28 2.36
N ASP A 117 7.75 -3.10 1.35
CA ASP A 117 9.17 -3.43 1.42
C ASP A 117 9.98 -2.28 2.04
N ASN A 118 9.37 -1.11 2.19
CA ASN A 118 10.04 0.10 2.67
C ASN A 118 9.75 0.37 4.16
N LEU A 119 9.97 -0.62 5.01
CA LEU A 119 9.69 -0.49 6.45
C LEU A 119 10.54 0.58 7.11
N ARG A 120 11.75 0.83 6.59
CA ARG A 120 12.67 1.81 7.17
C ARG A 120 12.03 3.20 7.27
N GLU A 121 11.34 3.66 6.21
CA GLU A 121 10.64 4.93 6.22
C GLU A 121 9.36 4.87 7.04
N PHE A 122 8.56 3.83 6.82
CA PHE A 122 7.25 3.74 7.47
C PHE A 122 7.35 3.59 9.00
N ARG A 123 8.46 3.05 9.52
CA ARG A 123 8.68 2.96 10.96
C ARG A 123 8.79 4.32 11.64
N ARG A 124 9.03 5.38 10.88
CA ARG A 124 9.04 6.75 11.42
C ARG A 124 7.66 7.23 11.83
N VAL A 125 6.61 6.60 11.32
CA VAL A 125 5.22 7.01 11.57
C VAL A 125 4.72 6.34 12.83
N HIS A 126 4.47 7.15 13.86
CA HIS A 126 3.95 6.65 15.12
C HIS A 126 2.53 6.11 14.95
N GLY A 127 2.25 4.95 15.52
CA GLY A 127 0.94 4.32 15.46
C GLY A 127 0.66 3.52 14.20
N LEU A 128 1.60 3.51 13.25
CA LEU A 128 1.45 2.73 12.02
C LEU A 128 1.94 1.30 12.25
N ARG A 129 1.06 0.34 11.97
CA ARG A 129 1.46 -1.07 11.92
C ARG A 129 1.86 -1.40 10.49
N CYS A 130 3.05 -1.99 10.31
CA CYS A 130 3.52 -2.36 8.99
C CYS A 130 4.21 -3.71 8.99
N GLU A 131 4.11 -4.41 7.86
CA GLU A 131 4.69 -5.73 7.64
C GLU A 131 5.35 -5.77 6.27
N ASN A 132 6.40 -6.58 6.16
CA ASN A 132 7.04 -6.88 4.89
C ASN A 132 6.74 -8.33 4.52
N TRP A 133 6.02 -8.55 3.43
CA TRP A 133 5.68 -9.89 2.94
C TRP A 133 6.65 -10.41 1.87
N MET A 134 7.66 -9.60 1.52
CA MET A 134 8.65 -9.99 0.52
C MET A 134 9.62 -11.04 1.02
N ARG A 135 9.79 -11.12 2.35
CA ARG A 135 10.76 -12.02 2.97
C ARG A 135 10.03 -13.14 3.69
N GLY A 136 10.48 -14.36 3.43
CA GLY A 136 10.04 -15.50 4.22
C GLY A 136 10.54 -15.39 5.66
N LYS A 137 9.86 -16.05 6.54
CA LYS A 137 10.31 -16.16 7.93
C LYS A 137 11.35 -17.25 8.06
#